data_98dea5c4b1298e40eb47137ebb1a9d82
#
_entry.id   98dea5c4b1298e40eb47137ebb1a9d82
#
_cell.length_a   1.000
_cell.length_b   1.000
_cell.length_c   1.000
_cell.angle_alpha   90.00
_cell.angle_beta   90.00
_cell.angle_gamma   90.00
#
_symmetry.space_group_name_H-M   'P 1'
#
loop_
_entity.id
_entity.type
_entity.pdbx_description
1 polymer ?
#
loop_
_entity_poly.entity_id
_entity_poly.type
_entity_poly.pdbx_seq_one_letter_code
_entity_poly.pdbx_strand_id
1 'polypeptide(L)'
;MKNISINEPVASLVEKYPDLKNILKDIGFSEITNPLALSSVGKIVSIKKGAGIKNIDLDIIREKLQEGGFNLIEDKDPQDNPSDEGKRLELLKSYIERVSKGEDLEAVRSDFVKNFKDVSSKEIVTAEESLIKSGLPLEKVQKLCDIHSALFHESNIIDESQKDLEKIPGHPLNILSLENKKIKSLADGVKEGEDKLKKISDLLKINSHYGKKAGLIYPLLKTRYKISGPSDVMWAVDDEIRRDLSKIIKANSYNQEDLNKILDRVYEMIYKEESILFPLLKENFTEEEWNKIYGDLGEYGLDLVGELPLWKDYKPKESSPKEKISSGSLDFETGSLKLNEAMQILRTLDAELTFIDKDDLVRFYSEGEDKIFPRPKSCLNRDVTSCHPPKVVPMVKSLLDDFKNKRKDRLVVCRNIKGKKILVKYLAVYEDGEYIGTLETVEDISQY
;
A
#
# COMPACT_ATOMS: atom_id res chain seq x y z
N MET A 1 -33.65 18.33 -31.85
CA MET A 1 -32.52 18.45 -30.92
C MET A 1 -31.92 17.07 -30.79
N LYS A 2 -30.58 16.98 -30.73
CA LYS A 2 -29.87 15.73 -30.53
C LYS A 2 -29.69 15.49 -29.02
N ASN A 3 -30.10 14.34 -28.48
CA ASN A 3 -29.90 14.01 -27.09
C ASN A 3 -28.46 13.56 -26.84
N ILE A 4 -27.80 14.14 -25.85
CA ILE A 4 -26.46 13.79 -25.38
C ILE A 4 -26.49 13.56 -23.88
N SER A 5 -25.80 12.52 -23.40
CA SER A 5 -25.74 12.21 -21.97
C SER A 5 -24.72 13.10 -21.24
N ILE A 6 -25.10 13.60 -20.08
CA ILE A 6 -24.21 14.38 -19.21
C ILE A 6 -23.04 13.52 -18.68
N ASN A 7 -23.20 12.20 -18.66
CA ASN A 7 -22.25 11.24 -18.12
C ASN A 7 -21.35 10.59 -19.19
N GLU A 8 -21.68 10.77 -20.49
CA GLU A 8 -20.87 10.22 -21.59
C GLU A 8 -19.52 10.95 -21.69
N PRO A 9 -18.39 10.22 -21.91
CA PRO A 9 -17.07 10.84 -22.06
C PRO A 9 -17.04 11.87 -23.18
N VAL A 10 -16.41 13.01 -22.91
CA VAL A 10 -16.38 14.15 -23.87
C VAL A 10 -15.73 13.74 -25.20
N ALA A 11 -14.74 12.85 -25.19
CA ALA A 11 -14.13 12.36 -26.43
C ALA A 11 -15.13 11.61 -27.32
N SER A 12 -15.95 10.72 -26.74
CA SER A 12 -16.99 9.98 -27.46
C SER A 12 -18.07 10.90 -28.03
N LEU A 13 -18.47 11.91 -27.23
CA LEU A 13 -19.45 12.92 -27.67
C LEU A 13 -18.94 13.75 -28.86
N VAL A 14 -17.66 14.16 -28.83
CA VAL A 14 -17.03 14.95 -29.90
C VAL A 14 -16.80 14.10 -31.14
N GLU A 15 -16.47 12.82 -31.00
CA GLU A 15 -16.34 11.88 -32.12
C GLU A 15 -17.69 11.69 -32.83
N LYS A 16 -18.77 11.53 -32.07
CA LYS A 16 -20.13 11.36 -32.54
C LYS A 16 -20.74 12.64 -33.10
N TYR A 17 -20.38 13.78 -32.53
CA TYR A 17 -20.89 15.09 -32.87
C TYR A 17 -19.76 16.12 -32.93
N PRO A 18 -19.03 16.27 -34.06
CA PRO A 18 -17.88 17.18 -34.18
C PRO A 18 -18.19 18.64 -33.84
N ASP A 19 -19.42 19.11 -34.12
CA ASP A 19 -19.88 20.48 -33.83
C ASP A 19 -19.87 20.79 -32.33
N LEU A 20 -20.04 19.77 -31.48
CA LEU A 20 -20.07 19.89 -30.04
C LEU A 20 -18.75 20.42 -29.46
N LYS A 21 -17.62 20.16 -30.16
CA LYS A 21 -16.30 20.62 -29.78
C LYS A 21 -16.21 22.15 -29.64
N ASN A 22 -16.83 22.91 -30.57
CA ASN A 22 -16.79 24.36 -30.52
C ASN A 22 -17.70 24.89 -29.42
N ILE A 23 -18.89 24.30 -29.25
CA ILE A 23 -19.84 24.70 -28.21
C ILE A 23 -19.24 24.49 -26.83
N LEU A 24 -18.63 23.34 -26.56
CA LEU A 24 -18.00 23.04 -25.28
C LEU A 24 -16.78 23.95 -25.03
N LYS A 25 -16.01 24.30 -26.07
CA LYS A 25 -14.92 25.27 -25.95
C LYS A 25 -15.44 26.64 -25.48
N ASP A 26 -16.51 27.11 -26.06
CA ASP A 26 -17.11 28.42 -25.78
C ASP A 26 -17.75 28.50 -24.39
N ILE A 27 -18.13 27.34 -23.82
CA ILE A 27 -18.61 27.18 -22.44
C ILE A 27 -17.46 27.25 -21.44
N GLY A 28 -16.20 27.00 -21.87
CA GLY A 28 -15.02 27.01 -20.98
C GLY A 28 -14.19 25.72 -20.96
N PHE A 29 -14.55 24.72 -21.77
CA PHE A 29 -13.77 23.48 -21.90
C PHE A 29 -12.65 23.65 -22.95
N SER A 30 -11.73 24.61 -22.73
CA SER A 30 -10.71 25.03 -23.70
C SER A 30 -9.76 23.86 -24.11
N GLU A 31 -9.48 22.93 -23.19
CA GLU A 31 -8.58 21.78 -23.41
C GLU A 31 -9.10 20.79 -24.45
N ILE A 32 -10.40 20.82 -24.76
CA ILE A 32 -11.03 19.94 -25.78
C ILE A 32 -10.48 20.21 -27.19
N THR A 33 -9.88 21.38 -27.39
CA THR A 33 -9.25 21.74 -28.67
C THR A 33 -7.88 21.09 -28.86
N ASN A 34 -7.23 20.67 -27.81
CA ASN A 34 -5.96 19.96 -27.84
C ASN A 34 -6.18 18.47 -28.14
N PRO A 35 -5.68 17.93 -29.27
CA PRO A 35 -5.88 16.52 -29.64
C PRO A 35 -5.33 15.52 -28.61
N LEU A 36 -4.22 15.84 -27.95
CA LEU A 36 -3.62 15.01 -26.91
C LEU A 36 -4.49 14.98 -25.64
N ALA A 37 -5.02 16.14 -25.23
CA ALA A 37 -5.90 16.22 -24.08
C ALA A 37 -7.24 15.50 -24.35
N LEU A 38 -7.79 15.66 -25.55
CA LEU A 38 -9.02 14.99 -25.94
C LEU A 38 -8.86 13.45 -26.00
N SER A 39 -7.73 12.96 -26.52
CA SER A 39 -7.45 11.53 -26.62
C SER A 39 -7.09 10.86 -25.32
N SER A 40 -6.69 11.61 -24.28
CA SER A 40 -6.32 11.11 -22.96
C SER A 40 -7.41 11.43 -21.92
N VAL A 41 -7.46 12.67 -21.47
CA VAL A 41 -8.40 13.15 -20.42
C VAL A 41 -9.84 13.11 -20.93
N GLY A 42 -10.09 13.46 -22.20
CA GLY A 42 -11.42 13.47 -22.79
C GLY A 42 -12.10 12.10 -22.87
N LYS A 43 -11.33 10.99 -22.83
CA LYS A 43 -11.86 9.63 -22.76
C LYS A 43 -12.39 9.24 -21.38
N ILE A 44 -12.01 9.98 -20.34
CA ILE A 44 -12.32 9.66 -18.94
C ILE A 44 -13.28 10.69 -18.34
N VAL A 45 -13.22 11.95 -18.80
CA VAL A 45 -13.99 13.05 -18.26
C VAL A 45 -15.28 13.26 -19.04
N SER A 46 -16.43 13.19 -18.34
CA SER A 46 -17.75 13.55 -18.84
C SER A 46 -18.02 15.07 -18.70
N ILE A 47 -19.09 15.55 -19.31
CA ILE A 47 -19.53 16.94 -19.15
C ILE A 47 -19.76 17.27 -17.67
N LYS A 48 -20.41 16.40 -16.91
CA LYS A 48 -20.67 16.55 -15.46
C LYS A 48 -19.38 16.69 -14.65
N LYS A 49 -18.42 15.78 -14.87
CA LYS A 49 -17.12 15.83 -14.18
C LYS A 49 -16.31 17.06 -14.57
N GLY A 50 -16.30 17.41 -15.85
CA GLY A 50 -15.60 18.58 -16.36
C GLY A 50 -16.18 19.89 -15.82
N ALA A 51 -17.50 20.00 -15.69
CA ALA A 51 -18.20 21.11 -15.06
C ALA A 51 -17.76 21.30 -13.61
N GLY A 52 -17.72 20.22 -12.82
CA GLY A 52 -17.25 20.25 -11.43
C GLY A 52 -15.78 20.66 -11.30
N ILE A 53 -14.89 20.13 -12.16
CA ILE A 53 -13.45 20.49 -12.15
C ILE A 53 -13.24 21.99 -12.45
N LYS A 54 -14.03 22.55 -13.37
CA LYS A 54 -13.91 23.94 -13.81
C LYS A 54 -14.83 24.91 -13.09
N ASN A 55 -15.61 24.42 -12.15
CA ASN A 55 -16.61 25.20 -11.40
C ASN A 55 -17.58 25.97 -12.31
N ILE A 56 -18.07 25.31 -13.38
CA ILE A 56 -19.05 25.82 -14.34
C ILE A 56 -20.42 25.31 -13.95
N ASP A 57 -21.40 26.20 -13.87
CA ASP A 57 -22.78 25.80 -13.56
C ASP A 57 -23.39 24.96 -14.68
N LEU A 58 -24.04 23.85 -14.31
CA LEU A 58 -24.66 22.90 -15.23
C LEU A 58 -25.84 23.56 -16.01
N ASP A 59 -26.52 24.53 -15.44
CA ASP A 59 -27.62 25.21 -16.09
C ASP A 59 -27.10 26.09 -17.24
N ILE A 60 -25.96 26.74 -17.10
CA ILE A 60 -25.26 27.46 -18.16
C ILE A 60 -24.87 26.52 -19.30
N ILE A 61 -24.35 25.33 -18.94
CA ILE A 61 -23.97 24.32 -19.95
C ILE A 61 -25.20 23.84 -20.70
N ARG A 62 -26.31 23.60 -20.01
CA ARG A 62 -27.56 23.11 -20.58
C ARG A 62 -28.13 24.15 -21.57
N GLU A 63 -28.17 25.44 -21.19
CA GLU A 63 -28.64 26.54 -22.05
C GLU A 63 -27.81 26.65 -23.32
N LYS A 64 -26.49 26.67 -23.20
CA LYS A 64 -25.57 26.77 -24.36
C LYS A 64 -25.63 25.59 -25.29
N LEU A 65 -25.81 24.39 -24.76
CA LEU A 65 -26.00 23.19 -25.55
C LEU A 65 -27.33 23.22 -26.28
N GLN A 66 -28.41 23.69 -25.67
CA GLN A 66 -29.72 23.88 -26.30
C GLN A 66 -29.65 24.86 -27.45
N GLU A 67 -28.97 26.01 -27.29
CA GLU A 67 -28.72 26.97 -28.36
C GLU A 67 -28.00 26.30 -29.56
N GLY A 68 -27.10 25.36 -29.29
CA GLY A 68 -26.37 24.58 -30.29
C GLY A 68 -27.14 23.36 -30.85
N GLY A 69 -28.40 23.19 -30.49
CA GLY A 69 -29.27 22.12 -31.01
C GLY A 69 -29.11 20.78 -30.29
N PHE A 70 -28.46 20.77 -29.11
CA PHE A 70 -28.28 19.57 -28.26
C PHE A 70 -29.14 19.68 -27.01
N ASN A 71 -29.74 18.57 -26.64
CA ASN A 71 -30.48 18.42 -25.38
C ASN A 71 -29.66 17.57 -24.42
N LEU A 72 -29.20 18.14 -23.29
CA LEU A 72 -28.44 17.45 -22.27
C LEU A 72 -29.39 16.63 -21.41
N ILE A 73 -29.33 15.30 -21.55
CA ILE A 73 -30.12 14.39 -20.74
C ILE A 73 -29.29 13.87 -19.57
N GLU A 74 -29.92 13.82 -18.41
CA GLU A 74 -29.40 13.11 -17.26
C GLU A 74 -29.78 11.63 -17.43
N ASP A 75 -29.03 10.91 -18.25
CA ASP A 75 -29.11 9.47 -18.22
C ASP A 75 -28.60 9.03 -16.85
N LYS A 76 -29.28 8.06 -16.24
CA LYS A 76 -28.72 7.40 -15.06
C LYS A 76 -27.35 6.89 -15.46
N ASP A 77 -26.32 7.41 -14.81
CA ASP A 77 -24.97 6.89 -14.96
C ASP A 77 -25.06 5.37 -14.77
N PRO A 78 -24.55 4.53 -15.67
CA PRO A 78 -24.43 3.10 -15.39
C PRO A 78 -23.66 2.83 -14.08
N GLN A 79 -22.89 3.85 -13.59
CA GLN A 79 -22.23 3.86 -12.28
C GLN A 79 -23.07 4.51 -11.16
N ASP A 80 -24.13 5.27 -11.49
CA ASP A 80 -25.09 5.84 -10.52
C ASP A 80 -26.38 5.00 -10.50
N ASN A 81 -26.29 3.72 -10.20
CA ASN A 81 -27.37 2.98 -9.61
C ASN A 81 -27.14 2.89 -8.09
N PRO A 82 -27.47 3.95 -7.30
CA PRO A 82 -27.29 3.94 -5.86
C PRO A 82 -28.10 2.81 -5.20
N SER A 83 -29.04 2.22 -5.97
CA SER A 83 -29.85 1.11 -5.50
C SER A 83 -29.08 -0.23 -5.53
N ASP A 84 -28.13 -0.43 -6.42
CA ASP A 84 -27.42 -1.73 -6.51
C ASP A 84 -26.12 -1.72 -5.69
N GLU A 85 -25.26 -0.71 -5.79
CA GLU A 85 -24.07 -0.60 -4.94
C GLU A 85 -24.43 -0.41 -3.48
N GLY A 86 -25.44 0.42 -3.16
CA GLY A 86 -25.92 0.58 -1.81
C GLY A 86 -26.51 -0.71 -1.24
N LYS A 87 -27.29 -1.45 -2.02
CA LYS A 87 -27.83 -2.76 -1.61
C LYS A 87 -26.75 -3.81 -1.47
N ARG A 88 -25.76 -3.83 -2.39
CA ARG A 88 -24.62 -4.73 -2.31
C ARG A 88 -23.76 -4.42 -1.09
N LEU A 89 -23.52 -3.13 -0.78
CA LEU A 89 -22.81 -2.71 0.41
C LEU A 89 -23.57 -3.10 1.71
N GLU A 90 -24.88 -2.88 1.77
CA GLU A 90 -25.71 -3.29 2.91
C GLU A 90 -25.74 -4.81 3.06
N LEU A 91 -25.78 -5.55 1.96
CA LEU A 91 -25.70 -7.01 1.98
C LEU A 91 -24.33 -7.47 2.50
N LEU A 92 -23.22 -6.85 2.05
CA LEU A 92 -21.89 -7.11 2.59
C LEU A 92 -21.79 -6.84 4.10
N LYS A 93 -22.34 -5.71 4.56
CA LYS A 93 -22.42 -5.40 5.99
C LYS A 93 -23.20 -6.48 6.76
N SER A 94 -24.31 -6.97 6.18
CA SER A 94 -25.11 -8.01 6.82
C SER A 94 -24.33 -9.31 7.04
N TYR A 95 -23.49 -9.72 6.08
CA TYR A 95 -22.62 -10.89 6.23
C TYR A 95 -21.59 -10.71 7.34
N ILE A 96 -20.98 -9.51 7.45
CA ILE A 96 -20.05 -9.20 8.54
C ILE A 96 -20.75 -9.31 9.89
N GLU A 97 -21.97 -8.77 9.99
CA GLU A 97 -22.75 -8.87 11.25
C GLU A 97 -23.10 -10.30 11.61
N ARG A 98 -23.50 -11.13 10.63
CA ARG A 98 -23.82 -12.54 10.84
C ARG A 98 -22.62 -13.31 11.41
N VAL A 99 -21.43 -13.15 10.80
CA VAL A 99 -20.20 -13.75 11.31
C VAL A 99 -19.81 -13.20 12.68
N SER A 100 -20.01 -11.88 12.89
CA SER A 100 -19.72 -11.25 14.20
C SER A 100 -20.64 -11.72 15.32
N LYS A 101 -21.87 -12.15 14.98
CA LYS A 101 -22.85 -12.74 15.92
C LYS A 101 -22.61 -14.23 16.16
N GLY A 102 -21.60 -14.83 15.55
CA GLY A 102 -21.22 -16.24 15.73
C GLY A 102 -22.02 -17.23 14.88
N GLU A 103 -22.69 -16.76 13.81
CA GLU A 103 -23.29 -17.65 12.83
C GLU A 103 -22.19 -18.50 12.14
N ASP A 104 -22.56 -19.73 11.76
CA ASP A 104 -21.61 -20.65 11.13
C ASP A 104 -20.99 -20.07 9.86
N LEU A 105 -19.66 -20.03 9.81
CA LEU A 105 -18.91 -19.41 8.74
C LEU A 105 -19.21 -20.02 7.37
N GLU A 106 -19.39 -21.36 7.30
CA GLU A 106 -19.68 -22.07 6.04
C GLU A 106 -21.09 -21.76 5.53
N ALA A 107 -22.05 -21.58 6.42
CA ALA A 107 -23.41 -21.18 6.06
C ALA A 107 -23.42 -19.76 5.48
N VAL A 108 -22.73 -18.82 6.14
CA VAL A 108 -22.60 -17.43 5.66
C VAL A 108 -21.87 -17.39 4.32
N ARG A 109 -20.81 -18.19 4.16
CA ARG A 109 -20.05 -18.35 2.94
C ARG A 109 -20.91 -18.85 1.79
N SER A 110 -21.70 -19.90 1.99
CA SER A 110 -22.60 -20.45 0.97
C SER A 110 -23.61 -19.42 0.48
N ASP A 111 -24.18 -18.62 1.38
CA ASP A 111 -25.11 -17.55 1.02
C ASP A 111 -24.42 -16.41 0.26
N PHE A 112 -23.22 -16.06 0.65
CA PHE A 112 -22.42 -15.05 -0.02
C PHE A 112 -22.11 -15.46 -1.48
N VAL A 113 -21.64 -16.70 -1.70
CA VAL A 113 -21.36 -17.26 -3.04
C VAL A 113 -22.58 -17.17 -3.97
N LYS A 114 -23.77 -17.43 -3.44
CA LYS A 114 -25.03 -17.35 -4.22
C LYS A 114 -25.35 -15.93 -4.68
N ASN A 115 -25.06 -14.93 -3.85
CA ASN A 115 -25.46 -13.55 -4.07
C ASN A 115 -24.39 -12.71 -4.80
N PHE A 116 -23.12 -13.19 -4.83
CA PHE A 116 -21.98 -12.48 -5.37
C PHE A 116 -21.17 -13.29 -6.43
N LYS A 117 -21.84 -14.14 -7.21
CA LYS A 117 -21.19 -15.00 -8.20
C LYS A 117 -20.37 -14.25 -9.26
N ASP A 118 -20.69 -12.98 -9.53
CA ASP A 118 -20.11 -12.18 -10.61
C ASP A 118 -19.39 -10.92 -10.06
N VAL A 119 -18.81 -10.98 -8.86
CA VAL A 119 -18.15 -9.82 -8.26
C VAL A 119 -16.67 -9.78 -8.66
N SER A 120 -16.24 -8.65 -9.21
CA SER A 120 -14.82 -8.40 -9.51
C SER A 120 -14.03 -8.11 -8.24
N SER A 121 -12.71 -8.39 -8.27
CA SER A 121 -11.78 -8.01 -7.19
C SER A 121 -11.87 -6.53 -6.85
N LYS A 122 -12.12 -5.67 -7.83
CA LYS A 122 -12.28 -4.23 -7.67
C LYS A 122 -13.54 -3.83 -6.87
N GLU A 123 -14.67 -4.51 -7.10
CA GLU A 123 -15.89 -4.26 -6.33
C GLU A 123 -15.71 -4.63 -4.86
N ILE A 124 -15.03 -5.73 -4.58
CA ILE A 124 -14.73 -6.16 -3.22
C ILE A 124 -13.84 -5.14 -2.51
N VAL A 125 -12.75 -4.72 -3.17
CA VAL A 125 -11.85 -3.69 -2.66
C VAL A 125 -12.60 -2.39 -2.35
N THR A 126 -13.49 -1.94 -3.25
CA THR A 126 -14.30 -0.74 -3.07
C THR A 126 -15.25 -0.86 -1.89
N ALA A 127 -15.86 -2.03 -1.71
CA ALA A 127 -16.75 -2.30 -0.58
C ALA A 127 -16.01 -2.34 0.76
N GLU A 128 -14.85 -2.99 0.81
CA GLU A 128 -13.98 -3.02 2.00
C GLU A 128 -13.51 -1.62 2.39
N GLU A 129 -13.07 -0.81 1.42
CA GLU A 129 -12.69 0.58 1.67
C GLU A 129 -13.86 1.41 2.22
N SER A 130 -15.06 1.22 1.66
CA SER A 130 -16.25 1.91 2.13
C SER A 130 -16.59 1.55 3.58
N LEU A 131 -16.45 0.26 3.94
CA LEU A 131 -16.68 -0.22 5.30
C LEU A 131 -15.65 0.34 6.30
N ILE A 132 -14.38 0.38 5.93
CA ILE A 132 -13.32 0.97 6.76
C ILE A 132 -13.57 2.48 6.93
N LYS A 133 -13.91 3.20 5.85
CA LYS A 133 -14.26 4.62 5.89
C LYS A 133 -15.50 4.91 6.73
N SER A 134 -16.46 3.98 6.80
CA SER A 134 -17.64 4.09 7.66
C SER A 134 -17.37 3.82 9.14
N GLY A 135 -16.10 3.55 9.52
CA GLY A 135 -15.67 3.34 10.89
C GLY A 135 -15.79 1.89 11.39
N LEU A 136 -15.99 0.92 10.49
CA LEU A 136 -15.98 -0.49 10.88
C LEU A 136 -14.57 -0.88 11.36
N PRO A 137 -14.42 -1.53 12.54
CA PRO A 137 -13.12 -1.98 13.03
C PRO A 137 -12.44 -2.92 12.02
N LEU A 138 -11.13 -2.74 11.80
CA LEU A 138 -10.32 -3.52 10.87
C LEU A 138 -10.46 -5.03 11.12
N GLU A 139 -10.51 -5.46 12.37
CA GLU A 139 -10.71 -6.87 12.77
C GLU A 139 -12.02 -7.48 12.26
N LYS A 140 -13.08 -6.65 12.11
CA LYS A 140 -14.34 -7.10 11.54
C LYS A 140 -14.29 -7.20 10.01
N VAL A 141 -13.57 -6.27 9.37
CA VAL A 141 -13.32 -6.33 7.92
C VAL A 141 -12.44 -7.53 7.57
N GLN A 142 -11.48 -7.85 8.43
CA GLN A 142 -10.61 -9.02 8.31
C GLN A 142 -11.39 -10.34 8.21
N LYS A 143 -12.43 -10.52 9.07
CA LYS A 143 -13.30 -11.69 9.02
C LYS A 143 -14.10 -11.79 7.72
N LEU A 144 -14.39 -10.66 7.09
CA LEU A 144 -15.05 -10.64 5.78
C LEU A 144 -14.09 -11.07 4.67
N CYS A 145 -12.82 -10.67 4.75
CA CYS A 145 -11.81 -11.12 3.80
C CYS A 145 -11.63 -12.64 3.81
N ASP A 146 -11.82 -13.29 4.95
CA ASP A 146 -11.78 -14.75 5.04
C ASP A 146 -12.97 -15.41 4.28
N ILE A 147 -14.12 -14.75 4.25
CA ILE A 147 -15.27 -15.16 3.43
C ILE A 147 -15.03 -14.92 1.94
N HIS A 148 -14.39 -13.79 1.58
CA HIS A 148 -14.11 -13.45 0.20
C HIS A 148 -13.07 -14.40 -0.44
N SER A 149 -12.03 -14.75 0.30
CA SER A 149 -10.99 -15.66 -0.22
C SER A 149 -11.59 -17.01 -0.64
N ALA A 150 -12.64 -17.42 0.06
CA ALA A 150 -13.39 -18.61 -0.26
C ALA A 150 -14.20 -18.54 -1.57
N LEU A 151 -14.65 -17.36 -1.94
CA LEU A 151 -15.39 -17.12 -3.19
C LEU A 151 -14.53 -17.30 -4.42
N PHE A 152 -13.30 -16.79 -4.33
CA PHE A 152 -12.37 -16.86 -5.46
C PHE A 152 -11.82 -18.27 -5.69
N HIS A 153 -11.87 -19.17 -4.69
CA HIS A 153 -11.49 -20.58 -4.88
C HIS A 153 -12.36 -21.31 -5.90
N GLU A 154 -13.59 -20.85 -6.15
CA GLU A 154 -14.53 -21.46 -7.10
C GLU A 154 -14.63 -20.72 -8.44
N SER A 155 -14.12 -19.49 -8.54
CA SER A 155 -14.18 -18.68 -9.76
C SER A 155 -12.79 -18.60 -10.43
N ASN A 156 -12.58 -19.35 -11.51
CA ASN A 156 -11.43 -19.20 -12.40
C ASN A 156 -11.60 -17.94 -13.28
N ILE A 157 -11.67 -16.75 -12.69
CA ILE A 157 -11.65 -15.51 -13.47
C ILE A 157 -10.18 -15.14 -13.70
N ILE A 158 -9.57 -15.74 -14.70
CA ILE A 158 -8.29 -15.30 -15.26
C ILE A 158 -8.66 -14.28 -16.33
N ASP A 159 -8.40 -13.00 -16.07
CA ASP A 159 -8.42 -11.99 -17.12
C ASP A 159 -7.17 -12.18 -17.99
N GLU A 160 -7.33 -12.89 -19.13
CA GLU A 160 -6.25 -13.18 -20.09
C GLU A 160 -5.65 -11.90 -20.72
N SER A 161 -6.26 -10.74 -20.51
CA SER A 161 -5.81 -9.46 -21.08
C SER A 161 -4.66 -8.82 -20.32
N GLN A 162 -4.37 -9.23 -19.07
CA GLN A 162 -3.32 -8.65 -18.24
C GLN A 162 -1.95 -9.30 -18.52
N LYS A 163 -0.89 -8.48 -18.59
CA LYS A 163 0.49 -8.97 -18.73
C LYS A 163 0.82 -9.92 -17.58
N ASP A 164 1.27 -11.11 -17.92
CA ASP A 164 1.76 -12.11 -16.95
C ASP A 164 3.11 -11.70 -16.34
N LEU A 165 3.13 -10.61 -15.55
CA LEU A 165 4.34 -10.07 -14.93
C LEU A 165 5.01 -11.08 -14.00
N GLU A 166 4.25 -12.01 -13.43
CA GLU A 166 4.75 -13.11 -12.60
C GLU A 166 5.58 -14.12 -13.41
N LYS A 167 5.43 -14.16 -14.72
CA LYS A 167 6.22 -15.04 -15.61
C LYS A 167 7.49 -14.39 -16.13
N ILE A 168 7.65 -13.05 -15.97
CA ILE A 168 8.86 -12.33 -16.39
C ILE A 168 9.98 -12.56 -15.38
N PRO A 169 11.06 -13.26 -15.73
CA PRO A 169 12.15 -13.54 -14.79
C PRO A 169 12.72 -12.26 -14.17
N GLY A 170 12.82 -12.24 -12.86
CA GLY A 170 13.36 -11.11 -12.11
C GLY A 170 12.40 -9.92 -11.93
N HIS A 171 11.24 -9.87 -12.59
CA HIS A 171 10.25 -8.85 -12.29
C HIS A 171 9.82 -8.95 -10.79
N PRO A 172 9.57 -7.82 -10.08
CA PRO A 172 9.17 -7.89 -8.66
C PRO A 172 8.01 -8.83 -8.36
N LEU A 173 6.98 -8.89 -9.20
CA LEU A 173 5.89 -9.86 -9.04
C LEU A 173 6.34 -11.30 -9.24
N ASN A 174 7.29 -11.56 -10.16
CA ASN A 174 7.88 -12.90 -10.32
C ASN A 174 8.61 -13.32 -9.04
N ILE A 175 9.37 -12.41 -8.45
CA ILE A 175 10.10 -12.67 -7.19
C ILE A 175 9.11 -12.98 -6.06
N LEU A 176 8.08 -12.17 -5.87
CA LEU A 176 7.04 -12.41 -4.86
C LEU A 176 6.32 -13.74 -5.09
N SER A 177 6.01 -14.11 -6.34
CA SER A 177 5.41 -15.40 -6.68
C SER A 177 6.35 -16.59 -6.38
N LEU A 178 7.65 -16.45 -6.66
CA LEU A 178 8.64 -17.46 -6.30
C LEU A 178 8.76 -17.62 -4.77
N GLU A 179 8.72 -16.51 -4.04
CA GLU A 179 8.72 -16.52 -2.59
C GLU A 179 7.45 -17.19 -2.04
N ASN A 180 6.28 -16.95 -2.61
CA ASN A 180 5.02 -17.63 -2.24
C ASN A 180 5.12 -19.15 -2.42
N LYS A 181 5.67 -19.61 -3.55
CA LYS A 181 5.91 -21.04 -3.79
C LYS A 181 6.83 -21.63 -2.74
N LYS A 182 7.88 -20.91 -2.35
CA LYS A 182 8.81 -21.34 -1.33
C LYS A 182 8.17 -21.38 0.06
N ILE A 183 7.38 -20.34 0.41
CA ILE A 183 6.62 -20.27 1.67
C ILE A 183 5.66 -21.46 1.77
N LYS A 184 4.90 -21.74 0.69
CA LYS A 184 4.02 -22.89 0.62
C LYS A 184 4.76 -24.20 0.89
N SER A 185 5.89 -24.43 0.21
CA SER A 185 6.72 -25.62 0.42
C SER A 185 7.24 -25.74 1.84
N LEU A 186 7.61 -24.62 2.49
CA LEU A 186 8.04 -24.63 3.90
C LEU A 186 6.86 -24.96 4.84
N ALA A 187 5.67 -24.39 4.57
CA ALA A 187 4.46 -24.67 5.35
C ALA A 187 4.01 -26.14 5.21
N ASP A 188 4.05 -26.71 4.00
CA ASP A 188 3.80 -28.13 3.74
C ASP A 188 4.79 -28.98 4.53
N GLY A 189 6.08 -28.60 4.54
CA GLY A 189 7.11 -29.26 5.32
C GLY A 189 6.84 -29.25 6.84
N VAL A 190 6.26 -28.18 7.38
CA VAL A 190 5.83 -28.11 8.80
C VAL A 190 4.63 -29.03 9.04
N LYS A 191 3.67 -29.08 8.11
CA LYS A 191 2.44 -29.88 8.25
C LYS A 191 2.73 -31.39 8.27
N GLU A 192 3.56 -31.85 7.36
CA GLU A 192 3.78 -33.27 7.08
C GLU A 192 5.01 -33.87 7.79
N GLY A 193 5.91 -33.05 8.32
CA GLY A 193 7.23 -33.50 8.73
C GLY A 193 7.44 -33.73 10.21
N GLU A 194 8.49 -34.52 10.49
CA GLU A 194 9.10 -34.60 11.80
C GLU A 194 9.95 -33.35 12.10
N ASP A 195 10.34 -33.12 13.35
CA ASP A 195 11.10 -31.92 13.79
C ASP A 195 10.43 -30.58 13.45
N LYS A 196 9.17 -30.44 13.83
CA LYS A 196 8.35 -29.29 13.51
C LYS A 196 8.93 -27.96 13.99
N LEU A 197 9.59 -27.93 15.14
CA LEU A 197 10.20 -26.69 15.67
C LEU A 197 11.28 -26.14 14.75
N LYS A 198 12.15 -27.00 14.21
CA LYS A 198 13.16 -26.61 13.23
C LYS A 198 12.51 -26.10 11.94
N LYS A 199 11.49 -26.81 11.45
CA LYS A 199 10.75 -26.40 10.23
C LYS A 199 9.97 -25.09 10.42
N ILE A 200 9.41 -24.85 11.60
CA ILE A 200 8.80 -23.57 11.95
C ILE A 200 9.86 -22.45 11.96
N SER A 201 11.08 -22.74 12.46
CA SER A 201 12.18 -21.80 12.38
C SER A 201 12.57 -21.47 10.94
N ASP A 202 12.55 -22.46 10.04
CA ASP A 202 12.76 -22.20 8.60
C ASP A 202 11.60 -21.41 7.99
N LEU A 203 10.37 -21.65 8.41
CA LEU A 203 9.20 -20.89 7.94
C LEU A 203 9.26 -19.41 8.37
N LEU A 204 10.00 -19.05 9.42
CA LEU A 204 10.22 -17.65 9.80
C LEU A 204 10.90 -16.82 8.70
N LYS A 205 11.50 -17.43 7.67
CA LYS A 205 11.98 -16.76 6.46
C LYS A 205 10.88 -15.98 5.74
N ILE A 206 9.60 -16.27 6.01
CA ILE A 206 8.43 -15.49 5.58
C ILE A 206 8.54 -14.01 5.97
N ASN A 207 9.32 -13.69 7.00
CA ASN A 207 9.55 -12.31 7.45
C ASN A 207 10.14 -11.40 6.37
N SER A 208 11.01 -11.95 5.48
CA SER A 208 11.58 -11.18 4.38
C SER A 208 10.51 -10.83 3.33
N HIS A 209 9.62 -11.77 3.01
CA HIS A 209 8.52 -11.59 2.09
C HIS A 209 7.50 -10.56 2.60
N TYR A 210 7.02 -10.74 3.82
CA TYR A 210 6.07 -9.81 4.45
C TYR A 210 6.70 -8.41 4.67
N GLY A 211 8.01 -8.37 4.93
CA GLY A 211 8.76 -7.11 4.97
C GLY A 211 8.73 -6.35 3.65
N LYS A 212 8.91 -7.03 2.52
CA LYS A 212 8.82 -6.42 1.17
C LYS A 212 7.44 -5.84 0.91
N LYS A 213 6.38 -6.58 1.23
CA LYS A 213 5.01 -6.06 1.11
C LYS A 213 4.79 -4.82 1.97
N ALA A 214 5.17 -4.90 3.24
CA ALA A 214 5.00 -3.82 4.22
C ALA A 214 5.77 -2.54 3.85
N GLY A 215 6.98 -2.66 3.32
CA GLY A 215 7.83 -1.51 3.02
C GLY A 215 7.72 -0.96 1.60
N LEU A 216 7.42 -1.80 0.62
CA LEU A 216 7.47 -1.44 -0.80
C LEU A 216 6.09 -1.38 -1.46
N ILE A 217 5.17 -2.27 -1.09
CA ILE A 217 3.89 -2.45 -1.77
C ILE A 217 2.77 -1.68 -1.07
N TYR A 218 2.46 -2.01 0.19
CA TYR A 218 1.34 -1.41 0.92
C TYR A 218 1.43 0.11 1.06
N PRO A 219 2.61 0.71 1.37
CA PRO A 219 2.72 2.15 1.42
C PRO A 219 2.40 2.83 0.09
N LEU A 220 2.81 2.23 -1.03
CA LEU A 220 2.58 2.78 -2.36
C LEU A 220 1.09 2.72 -2.74
N LEU A 221 0.42 1.60 -2.50
CA LEU A 221 -1.03 1.46 -2.68
C LEU A 221 -1.79 2.53 -1.88
N LYS A 222 -1.43 2.71 -0.62
CA LYS A 222 -2.09 3.63 0.30
C LYS A 222 -1.85 5.09 -0.05
N THR A 223 -0.60 5.49 -0.29
CA THR A 223 -0.25 6.91 -0.45
C THR A 223 -0.56 7.44 -1.84
N ARG A 224 -0.20 6.69 -2.89
CA ARG A 224 -0.36 7.13 -4.27
C ARG A 224 -1.72 6.77 -4.85
N TYR A 225 -2.15 5.53 -4.67
CA TYR A 225 -3.38 5.02 -5.27
C TYR A 225 -4.61 5.16 -4.38
N LYS A 226 -4.42 5.55 -3.11
CA LYS A 226 -5.49 5.72 -2.11
C LYS A 226 -6.27 4.44 -1.84
N ILE A 227 -5.64 3.29 -2.06
CA ILE A 227 -6.19 1.96 -1.81
C ILE A 227 -5.64 1.47 -0.48
N SER A 228 -6.44 1.54 0.58
CA SER A 228 -6.02 1.19 1.95
C SER A 228 -6.67 -0.10 2.47
N GLY A 229 -7.88 -0.43 2.01
CA GLY A 229 -8.66 -1.55 2.52
C GLY A 229 -7.89 -2.88 2.51
N PRO A 230 -7.61 -3.45 1.35
CA PRO A 230 -6.91 -4.74 1.25
C PRO A 230 -5.51 -4.70 1.87
N SER A 231 -4.76 -3.59 1.66
CA SER A 231 -3.40 -3.47 2.18
C SER A 231 -3.36 -3.45 3.70
N ASP A 232 -4.27 -2.72 4.36
CA ASP A 232 -4.31 -2.63 5.83
C ASP A 232 -4.71 -3.97 6.46
N VAL A 233 -5.68 -4.68 5.85
CA VAL A 233 -6.11 -6.01 6.31
C VAL A 233 -4.99 -7.04 6.14
N MET A 234 -4.39 -7.12 4.95
CA MET A 234 -3.33 -8.09 4.68
C MET A 234 -2.10 -7.82 5.55
N TRP A 235 -1.74 -6.56 5.76
CA TRP A 235 -0.64 -6.19 6.66
C TRP A 235 -0.89 -6.66 8.09
N ALA A 236 -2.12 -6.48 8.60
CA ALA A 236 -2.47 -6.94 9.94
C ALA A 236 -2.34 -8.46 10.09
N VAL A 237 -2.76 -9.23 9.08
CA VAL A 237 -2.63 -10.70 9.05
C VAL A 237 -1.16 -11.13 8.95
N ASP A 238 -0.36 -10.48 8.10
CA ASP A 238 1.08 -10.71 8.01
C ASP A 238 1.76 -10.56 9.39
N ASP A 239 1.43 -9.49 10.11
CA ASP A 239 1.97 -9.25 11.45
C ASP A 239 1.50 -10.28 12.49
N GLU A 240 0.27 -10.77 12.38
CA GLU A 240 -0.24 -11.84 13.25
C GLU A 240 0.49 -13.15 13.01
N ILE A 241 0.64 -13.58 11.76
CA ILE A 241 1.38 -14.80 11.40
C ILE A 241 2.81 -14.72 11.93
N ARG A 242 3.52 -13.63 11.67
CA ARG A 242 4.90 -13.40 12.14
C ARG A 242 5.02 -13.48 13.65
N ARG A 243 4.11 -12.82 14.36
CA ARG A 243 4.07 -12.80 15.82
C ARG A 243 3.81 -14.20 16.39
N ASP A 244 2.86 -14.95 15.83
CA ASP A 244 2.46 -16.23 16.36
C ASP A 244 3.52 -17.30 16.08
N LEU A 245 4.13 -17.33 14.90
CA LEU A 245 5.31 -18.18 14.62
C LEU A 245 6.47 -17.84 15.56
N SER A 246 6.73 -16.54 15.81
CA SER A 246 7.80 -16.10 16.72
C SER A 246 7.53 -16.52 18.17
N LYS A 247 6.27 -16.56 18.61
CA LYS A 247 5.90 -17.05 19.95
C LYS A 247 6.24 -18.54 20.12
N ILE A 248 5.92 -19.36 19.11
CA ILE A 248 6.22 -20.80 19.13
C ILE A 248 7.72 -21.01 19.29
N ILE A 249 8.54 -20.32 18.51
CA ILE A 249 10.00 -20.47 18.58
C ILE A 249 10.55 -20.01 19.93
N LYS A 250 10.07 -18.88 20.47
CA LYS A 250 10.50 -18.39 21.79
C LYS A 250 10.10 -19.32 22.92
N ALA A 251 8.91 -19.91 22.85
CA ALA A 251 8.43 -20.88 23.83
C ALA A 251 9.08 -22.25 23.68
N ASN A 252 9.76 -22.51 22.56
CA ASN A 252 10.28 -23.82 22.17
C ASN A 252 9.23 -24.93 22.29
N SER A 253 7.96 -24.61 22.06
CA SER A 253 6.82 -25.53 22.17
C SER A 253 5.66 -25.00 21.32
N TYR A 254 4.76 -25.89 20.92
CA TYR A 254 3.57 -25.53 20.15
C TYR A 254 2.37 -26.39 20.56
N ASN A 255 1.17 -25.83 20.41
CA ASN A 255 -0.07 -26.56 20.37
C ASN A 255 -0.37 -26.92 18.90
N GLN A 256 -0.79 -28.15 18.63
CA GLN A 256 -0.99 -28.63 17.25
C GLN A 256 -2.18 -27.90 16.57
N GLU A 257 -3.24 -27.64 17.30
CA GLU A 257 -4.43 -26.93 16.77
C GLU A 257 -4.08 -25.48 16.41
N ASP A 258 -3.37 -24.78 17.29
CA ASP A 258 -2.94 -23.41 17.05
C ASP A 258 -1.95 -23.33 15.89
N LEU A 259 -1.02 -24.30 15.79
CA LEU A 259 -0.10 -24.40 14.65
C LEU A 259 -0.86 -24.58 13.33
N ASN A 260 -1.88 -25.46 13.30
CA ASN A 260 -2.69 -25.66 12.11
C ASN A 260 -3.40 -24.35 11.70
N LYS A 261 -3.99 -23.62 12.65
CA LYS A 261 -4.63 -22.31 12.38
C LYS A 261 -3.63 -21.29 11.81
N ILE A 262 -2.38 -21.33 12.26
CA ILE A 262 -1.33 -20.43 11.71
C ILE A 262 -1.00 -20.84 10.27
N LEU A 263 -0.83 -22.13 10.01
CA LEU A 263 -0.55 -22.63 8.66
C LEU A 263 -1.70 -22.35 7.68
N ASP A 264 -2.95 -22.53 8.11
CA ASP A 264 -4.12 -22.20 7.30
C ASP A 264 -4.12 -20.72 6.92
N ARG A 265 -3.79 -19.81 7.85
CA ARG A 265 -3.64 -18.37 7.55
C ARG A 265 -2.49 -18.09 6.57
N VAL A 266 -1.39 -18.86 6.63
CA VAL A 266 -0.28 -18.73 5.66
C VAL A 266 -0.76 -19.09 4.26
N TYR A 267 -1.47 -20.22 4.09
CA TYR A 267 -2.01 -20.63 2.79
C TYR A 267 -3.02 -19.63 2.25
N GLU A 268 -3.88 -19.16 3.13
CA GLU A 268 -4.88 -18.16 2.77
C GLU A 268 -4.25 -16.83 2.35
N MET A 269 -3.16 -16.40 3.01
CA MET A 269 -2.44 -15.20 2.61
C MET A 269 -1.80 -15.35 1.23
N ILE A 270 -1.16 -16.47 0.93
CA ILE A 270 -0.63 -16.76 -0.42
C ILE A 270 -1.74 -16.63 -1.45
N TYR A 271 -2.90 -17.22 -1.17
CA TYR A 271 -4.05 -17.15 -2.06
C TYR A 271 -4.55 -15.72 -2.27
N LYS A 272 -4.70 -14.92 -1.20
CA LYS A 272 -5.10 -13.51 -1.27
C LYS A 272 -4.10 -12.67 -2.06
N GLU A 273 -2.81 -12.95 -1.94
CA GLU A 273 -1.79 -12.28 -2.73
C GLU A 273 -1.94 -12.57 -4.21
N GLU A 274 -2.05 -13.83 -4.59
CA GLU A 274 -2.13 -14.25 -5.99
C GLU A 274 -3.45 -13.85 -6.64
N SER A 275 -4.56 -13.89 -5.91
CA SER A 275 -5.91 -13.67 -6.44
C SER A 275 -6.42 -12.23 -6.31
N ILE A 276 -5.91 -11.45 -5.37
CA ILE A 276 -6.37 -10.08 -5.10
C ILE A 276 -5.24 -9.07 -5.26
N LEU A 277 -4.13 -9.25 -4.53
CA LEU A 277 -3.07 -8.26 -4.49
C LEU A 277 -2.35 -8.15 -5.83
N PHE A 278 -1.90 -9.25 -6.41
CA PHE A 278 -1.14 -9.22 -7.68
C PHE A 278 -1.94 -8.62 -8.84
N PRO A 279 -3.21 -8.99 -9.07
CA PRO A 279 -4.05 -8.30 -10.05
C PRO A 279 -4.15 -6.80 -9.80
N LEU A 280 -4.38 -6.39 -8.54
CA LEU A 280 -4.47 -4.99 -8.15
C LEU A 280 -3.17 -4.21 -8.45
N LEU A 281 -2.02 -4.84 -8.20
CA LEU A 281 -0.70 -4.23 -8.49
C LEU A 281 -0.47 -4.09 -10.00
N LYS A 282 -0.85 -5.09 -10.80
CA LYS A 282 -0.74 -5.06 -12.27
C LYS A 282 -1.55 -3.94 -12.88
N GLU A 283 -2.76 -3.70 -12.37
CA GLU A 283 -3.64 -2.64 -12.86
C GLU A 283 -3.13 -1.24 -12.52
N ASN A 284 -2.45 -1.09 -11.39
CA ASN A 284 -2.15 0.23 -10.85
C ASN A 284 -0.70 0.64 -11.00
N PHE A 285 0.28 -0.26 -10.78
CA PHE A 285 1.68 0.11 -10.70
C PHE A 285 2.31 0.37 -12.06
N THR A 286 3.05 1.46 -12.14
CA THR A 286 3.80 1.85 -13.34
C THR A 286 5.14 1.12 -13.42
N GLU A 287 5.73 1.06 -14.64
CA GLU A 287 7.06 0.49 -14.85
C GLU A 287 8.14 1.18 -14.00
N GLU A 288 8.04 2.50 -13.80
CA GLU A 288 8.97 3.25 -12.95
C GLU A 288 8.88 2.81 -11.48
N GLU A 289 7.68 2.51 -10.99
CA GLU A 289 7.47 2.01 -9.63
C GLU A 289 8.01 0.60 -9.46
N TRP A 290 7.79 -0.28 -10.45
CA TRP A 290 8.38 -1.61 -10.45
C TRP A 290 9.91 -1.55 -10.43
N ASN A 291 10.51 -0.62 -11.17
CA ASN A 291 11.97 -0.39 -11.14
C ASN A 291 12.46 0.04 -9.75
N LYS A 292 11.74 0.94 -9.06
CA LYS A 292 12.08 1.37 -7.70
C LYS A 292 11.96 0.21 -6.72
N ILE A 293 10.87 -0.56 -6.83
CA ILE A 293 10.62 -1.73 -5.98
C ILE A 293 11.75 -2.75 -6.16
N TYR A 294 12.11 -3.08 -7.40
CA TYR A 294 13.21 -4.02 -7.67
C TYR A 294 14.53 -3.57 -7.05
N GLY A 295 14.86 -2.29 -7.16
CA GLY A 295 16.08 -1.72 -6.57
C GLY A 295 16.15 -1.82 -5.05
N ASP A 296 14.98 -1.84 -4.38
CA ASP A 296 14.86 -1.86 -2.93
C ASP A 296 14.57 -3.27 -2.35
N LEU A 297 14.32 -4.32 -3.19
CA LEU A 297 13.95 -5.67 -2.72
C LEU A 297 14.99 -6.28 -1.78
N GLY A 298 16.28 -6.06 -2.07
CA GLY A 298 17.39 -6.60 -1.28
C GLY A 298 17.46 -6.10 0.17
N GLU A 299 16.90 -4.91 0.45
CA GLU A 299 16.87 -4.33 1.80
C GLU A 299 16.07 -5.18 2.81
N TYR A 300 15.15 -6.01 2.33
CA TYR A 300 14.30 -6.87 3.17
C TYR A 300 14.81 -8.32 3.30
N GLY A 301 15.97 -8.62 2.71
CA GLY A 301 16.55 -9.97 2.68
C GLY A 301 16.03 -10.83 1.53
N LEU A 302 16.83 -11.84 1.19
CA LEU A 302 16.59 -12.77 0.09
C LEU A 302 16.47 -14.24 0.58
N ASP A 303 16.10 -14.42 1.85
CA ASP A 303 16.12 -15.71 2.55
C ASP A 303 15.30 -16.82 1.87
N LEU A 304 14.30 -16.45 1.06
CA LEU A 304 13.42 -17.39 0.37
C LEU A 304 13.91 -17.75 -1.03
N VAL A 305 14.60 -16.85 -1.72
CA VAL A 305 15.08 -17.04 -3.10
C VAL A 305 16.61 -17.20 -3.19
N GLY A 306 17.34 -16.92 -2.10
CA GLY A 306 18.80 -17.01 -2.00
C GLY A 306 19.51 -15.81 -2.62
N GLU A 307 19.27 -15.52 -3.87
CA GLU A 307 19.83 -14.37 -4.60
C GLU A 307 18.73 -13.67 -5.39
N LEU A 308 18.94 -12.39 -5.71
CA LEU A 308 17.98 -11.59 -6.45
C LEU A 308 18.03 -12.00 -7.94
N PRO A 309 16.95 -12.59 -8.50
CA PRO A 309 16.90 -12.93 -9.91
C PRO A 309 17.04 -11.68 -10.78
N LEU A 310 17.84 -11.74 -11.82
CA LEU A 310 18.08 -10.62 -12.73
C LEU A 310 16.82 -10.27 -13.52
N TRP A 311 16.36 -9.02 -13.38
CA TRP A 311 15.34 -8.46 -14.25
C TRP A 311 15.97 -7.72 -15.41
N LYS A 312 15.79 -8.21 -16.64
CA LYS A 312 16.44 -7.65 -17.84
C LYS A 312 16.03 -6.21 -18.16
N ASP A 313 14.78 -5.87 -17.83
CA ASP A 313 14.23 -4.53 -18.10
C ASP A 313 14.49 -3.54 -16.96
N TYR A 314 15.20 -3.97 -15.92
CA TYR A 314 15.58 -3.09 -14.82
C TYR A 314 16.51 -1.97 -15.30
N LYS A 315 16.08 -0.76 -15.07
CA LYS A 315 16.85 0.46 -15.34
C LYS A 315 17.25 1.07 -14.00
N PRO A 316 18.47 0.77 -13.50
CA PRO A 316 18.93 1.44 -12.30
C PRO A 316 18.84 2.94 -12.53
N LYS A 317 18.22 3.67 -11.60
CA LYS A 317 18.34 5.11 -11.61
C LYS A 317 19.83 5.41 -11.59
N GLU A 318 20.35 6.05 -12.63
CA GLU A 318 21.70 6.60 -12.58
C GLU A 318 21.78 7.34 -11.25
N SER A 319 22.67 6.91 -10.37
CA SER A 319 22.99 7.70 -9.20
C SER A 319 23.32 9.07 -9.76
N SER A 320 22.46 10.05 -9.50
CA SER A 320 22.77 11.44 -9.81
C SER A 320 24.23 11.59 -9.46
N PRO A 321 25.10 12.08 -10.39
CA PRO A 321 26.51 12.14 -10.12
C PRO A 321 26.62 12.69 -8.72
N LYS A 322 27.29 11.94 -7.80
CA LYS A 322 27.45 12.37 -6.41
C LYS A 322 27.83 13.82 -6.55
N GLU A 323 26.87 14.74 -6.36
CA GLU A 323 27.16 16.16 -6.41
C GLU A 323 28.37 16.25 -5.51
N LYS A 324 29.51 16.61 -6.11
CA LYS A 324 30.70 16.86 -5.32
C LYS A 324 30.25 17.92 -4.36
N ILE A 325 29.98 17.49 -3.11
CA ILE A 325 29.52 18.36 -2.06
C ILE A 325 30.51 19.50 -2.09
N SER A 326 30.06 20.62 -2.62
CA SER A 326 30.86 21.82 -2.77
C SER A 326 31.35 22.19 -1.37
N SER A 327 32.57 22.63 -1.27
CA SER A 327 33.31 23.01 -0.09
C SER A 327 32.53 23.96 0.81
N GLY A 328 31.53 23.42 1.56
CA GLY A 328 30.82 24.14 2.60
C GLY A 328 31.36 23.74 3.96
N SER A 329 31.51 24.69 4.84
CA SER A 329 31.71 24.46 6.29
C SER A 329 30.38 24.63 7.02
N LEU A 330 30.20 23.83 8.04
CA LEU A 330 29.16 24.01 9.07
C LEU A 330 29.86 24.67 10.25
N ASP A 331 29.50 25.91 10.53
CA ASP A 331 30.08 26.68 11.62
C ASP A 331 29.19 26.56 12.87
N PHE A 332 29.78 26.15 13.96
CA PHE A 332 29.15 26.02 15.26
C PHE A 332 29.81 27.01 16.25
N GLU A 333 29.16 27.32 17.35
CA GLU A 333 29.75 28.12 18.42
C GLU A 333 31.06 27.52 18.99
N THR A 334 31.18 26.19 18.89
CA THR A 334 32.31 25.42 19.45
C THR A 334 33.34 24.99 18.41
N GLY A 335 33.20 25.43 17.15
CA GLY A 335 34.13 25.09 16.07
C GLY A 335 33.44 24.92 14.72
N SER A 336 34.18 24.43 13.71
CA SER A 336 33.65 24.22 12.38
C SER A 336 33.97 22.83 11.86
N LEU A 337 33.08 22.28 11.03
CA LEU A 337 33.25 21.02 10.33
C LEU A 337 33.06 21.26 8.82
N LYS A 338 33.89 20.62 8.01
CA LYS A 338 33.55 20.51 6.58
C LYS A 338 32.33 19.61 6.44
N LEU A 339 31.51 19.85 5.43
CA LEU A 339 30.28 19.09 5.22
C LEU A 339 30.55 17.57 5.05
N ASN A 340 31.68 17.21 4.39
CA ASN A 340 32.12 15.82 4.29
C ASN A 340 32.53 15.21 5.64
N GLU A 341 33.14 16.01 6.54
CA GLU A 341 33.50 15.56 7.90
C GLU A 341 32.24 15.29 8.71
N ALA A 342 31.27 16.20 8.69
CA ALA A 342 29.98 15.99 9.33
C ALA A 342 29.25 14.72 8.84
N MET A 343 29.28 14.48 7.50
CA MET A 343 28.73 13.25 6.92
C MET A 343 29.44 11.99 7.41
N GLN A 344 30.80 12.01 7.50
CA GLN A 344 31.56 10.86 7.98
C GLN A 344 31.32 10.64 9.48
N ILE A 345 31.20 11.69 10.28
CA ILE A 345 30.85 11.59 11.70
C ILE A 345 29.48 10.89 11.84
N LEU A 346 28.45 11.32 11.11
CA LEU A 346 27.13 10.68 11.14
C LEU A 346 27.18 9.19 10.72
N ARG A 347 28.06 8.80 9.79
CA ARG A 347 28.26 7.40 9.40
C ARG A 347 29.05 6.58 10.41
N THR A 348 29.88 7.24 11.22
CA THR A 348 30.72 6.58 12.23
C THR A 348 29.97 6.35 13.53
N LEU A 349 28.82 7.00 13.72
CA LEU A 349 27.99 6.76 14.90
C LEU A 349 27.49 5.31 14.90
N ASP A 350 27.65 4.65 16.05
CA ASP A 350 27.17 3.29 16.28
C ASP A 350 25.65 3.28 16.54
N ALA A 351 24.94 4.01 15.69
CA ALA A 351 23.49 4.16 15.76
C ALA A 351 22.92 4.38 14.35
N GLU A 352 21.80 3.74 14.05
CA GLU A 352 20.99 4.10 12.89
C GLU A 352 20.21 5.37 13.21
N LEU A 353 20.25 6.34 12.32
CA LEU A 353 19.55 7.60 12.45
C LEU A 353 18.44 7.71 11.42
N THR A 354 17.28 8.23 11.81
CA THR A 354 16.22 8.63 10.89
C THR A 354 15.72 10.00 11.30
N PHE A 355 15.67 10.94 10.36
CA PHE A 355 15.09 12.26 10.58
C PHE A 355 13.76 12.39 9.85
N ILE A 356 12.73 12.76 10.60
CA ILE A 356 11.38 13.05 10.13
C ILE A 356 11.17 14.54 10.33
N ASP A 357 10.75 15.27 9.29
CA ASP A 357 10.53 16.72 9.40
C ASP A 357 9.21 17.09 10.10
N LYS A 358 8.97 18.39 10.25
CA LYS A 358 7.74 18.94 10.86
C LYS A 358 6.44 18.55 10.14
N ASP A 359 6.54 18.20 8.86
CA ASP A 359 5.42 17.76 8.01
C ASP A 359 5.26 16.24 8.01
N ASP A 360 5.91 15.55 8.96
CA ASP A 360 5.89 14.10 9.18
C ASP A 360 6.49 13.28 8.02
N LEU A 361 7.34 13.90 7.19
CA LEU A 361 8.01 13.24 6.08
C LEU A 361 9.40 12.74 6.47
N VAL A 362 9.73 11.52 6.08
CA VAL A 362 11.08 10.96 6.24
C VAL A 362 12.05 11.70 5.31
N ARG A 363 13.00 12.45 5.86
CA ARG A 363 13.95 13.26 5.07
C ARG A 363 15.35 12.67 4.99
N PHE A 364 15.75 11.95 5.99
CA PHE A 364 17.10 11.40 6.07
C PHE A 364 17.10 10.10 6.85
N TYR A 365 17.97 9.19 6.49
CA TYR A 365 18.41 8.09 7.33
C TYR A 365 19.89 7.82 7.10
N SER A 366 20.61 7.36 8.14
CA SER A 366 22.01 6.97 8.02
C SER A 366 22.14 5.65 7.24
N GLU A 367 23.17 5.54 6.40
CA GLU A 367 23.57 4.29 5.78
C GLU A 367 24.45 3.49 6.75
N GLY A 368 24.26 2.17 6.82
CA GLY A 368 25.05 1.23 7.61
C GLY A 368 25.03 -0.15 6.97
N GLU A 369 26.05 -0.98 7.25
CA GLU A 369 26.14 -2.35 6.70
C GLU A 369 25.16 -3.30 7.39
N ASP A 370 24.98 -3.18 8.71
CA ASP A 370 24.16 -4.07 9.55
C ASP A 370 22.91 -3.35 10.07
N LYS A 371 21.97 -3.03 9.18
CA LYS A 371 20.72 -2.37 9.56
C LYS A 371 19.83 -3.25 10.44
N ILE A 372 19.41 -2.71 11.56
CA ILE A 372 18.43 -3.34 12.47
C ILE A 372 17.04 -3.28 11.83
N PHE A 373 16.70 -2.13 11.26
CA PHE A 373 15.46 -1.92 10.50
C PHE A 373 15.75 -1.66 9.02
N PRO A 374 15.04 -2.33 8.09
CA PRO A 374 15.11 -2.00 6.67
C PRO A 374 14.68 -0.56 6.41
N ARG A 375 15.46 0.17 5.65
CA ARG A 375 15.14 1.54 5.21
C ARG A 375 15.41 1.66 3.71
N PRO A 376 14.43 1.30 2.87
CA PRO A 376 14.55 1.41 1.42
C PRO A 376 14.62 2.89 1.01
N LYS A 377 15.32 3.19 -0.07
CA LYS A 377 15.41 4.56 -0.59
C LYS A 377 14.05 5.16 -0.91
N SER A 378 13.11 4.30 -1.26
CA SER A 378 11.72 4.69 -1.51
C SER A 378 10.96 5.21 -0.29
N CYS A 379 11.48 5.07 0.95
CA CYS A 379 10.86 5.68 2.13
C CYS A 379 11.09 7.20 2.22
N LEU A 380 12.09 7.74 1.53
CA LEU A 380 12.38 9.17 1.53
C LEU A 380 11.22 9.98 0.95
N ASN A 381 10.90 11.08 1.62
CA ASN A 381 9.76 11.96 1.33
C ASN A 381 8.39 11.29 1.46
N ARG A 382 8.29 10.14 2.12
CA ARG A 382 7.01 9.55 2.53
C ARG A 382 6.59 10.04 3.90
N ASP A 383 5.28 10.11 4.11
CA ASP A 383 4.69 10.25 5.42
C ASP A 383 5.11 9.05 6.30
N VAL A 384 5.66 9.33 7.46
CA VAL A 384 6.21 8.32 8.38
C VAL A 384 5.16 7.30 8.81
N THR A 385 3.89 7.70 8.90
CA THR A 385 2.80 6.78 9.25
C THR A 385 2.57 5.70 8.18
N SER A 386 2.90 5.99 6.93
CA SER A 386 2.82 5.02 5.84
C SER A 386 3.88 3.91 5.92
N CYS A 387 4.94 4.14 6.69
CA CYS A 387 6.01 3.16 6.93
C CYS A 387 5.72 2.24 8.12
N HIS A 388 4.56 2.39 8.77
CA HIS A 388 4.19 1.64 9.97
C HIS A 388 2.91 0.83 9.76
N PRO A 389 2.82 -0.36 10.38
CA PRO A 389 1.58 -1.14 10.37
C PRO A 389 0.39 -0.33 10.90
N PRO A 390 -0.82 -0.53 10.37
CA PRO A 390 -2.01 0.23 10.78
C PRO A 390 -2.24 0.27 12.30
N LYS A 391 -1.95 -0.82 12.99
CA LYS A 391 -2.08 -0.94 14.45
C LYS A 391 -1.13 0.00 15.22
N VAL A 392 0.01 0.35 14.64
CA VAL A 392 1.04 1.18 15.27
C VAL A 392 0.84 2.67 14.94
N VAL A 393 0.19 2.98 13.84
CA VAL A 393 -0.04 4.35 13.35
C VAL A 393 -0.64 5.30 14.42
N PRO A 394 -1.65 4.91 15.23
CA PRO A 394 -2.18 5.79 16.26
C PRO A 394 -1.13 6.21 17.30
N MET A 395 -0.23 5.28 17.66
CA MET A 395 0.86 5.56 18.63
C MET A 395 1.90 6.50 18.00
N VAL A 396 2.26 6.31 16.73
CA VAL A 396 3.19 7.20 16.02
C VAL A 396 2.61 8.62 15.95
N LYS A 397 1.35 8.76 15.53
CA LYS A 397 0.67 10.07 15.49
C LYS A 397 0.61 10.75 16.86
N SER A 398 0.29 9.99 17.89
CA SER A 398 0.26 10.54 19.27
C SER A 398 1.63 11.03 19.72
N LEU A 399 2.71 10.30 19.39
CA LEU A 399 4.07 10.71 19.74
C LEU A 399 4.48 11.99 19.02
N LEU A 400 4.24 12.07 17.70
CA LEU A 400 4.55 13.26 16.91
C LEU A 400 3.74 14.49 17.39
N ASP A 401 2.47 14.29 17.72
CA ASP A 401 1.62 15.33 18.29
C ASP A 401 2.10 15.80 19.67
N ASP A 402 2.58 14.86 20.52
CA ASP A 402 3.19 15.20 21.80
C ASP A 402 4.44 16.08 21.61
N PHE A 403 5.28 15.79 20.61
CA PHE A 403 6.48 16.55 20.29
C PHE A 403 6.16 17.94 19.71
N LYS A 404 5.24 17.99 18.73
CA LYS A 404 4.77 19.26 18.13
C LYS A 404 4.19 20.22 19.15
N ASN A 405 3.46 19.68 20.14
CA ASN A 405 2.84 20.47 21.21
C ASN A 405 3.71 20.58 22.47
N LYS A 406 4.98 20.19 22.42
CA LYS A 406 5.94 20.28 23.55
C LYS A 406 5.47 19.58 24.83
N ARG A 407 4.59 18.57 24.73
CA ARG A 407 4.16 17.78 25.88
C ARG A 407 5.22 16.76 26.31
N LYS A 408 6.07 16.36 25.36
CA LYS A 408 7.27 15.54 25.57
C LYS A 408 8.38 16.03 24.67
N ASP A 409 9.62 15.75 25.03
CA ASP A 409 10.80 16.01 24.22
C ASP A 409 11.51 14.73 23.77
N ARG A 410 11.18 13.60 24.41
CA ARG A 410 11.75 12.29 24.09
C ARG A 410 10.82 11.14 24.45
N LEU A 411 11.05 10.02 23.77
CA LEU A 411 10.56 8.69 24.16
C LEU A 411 11.71 7.70 23.99
N VAL A 412 11.96 6.87 25.00
CA VAL A 412 13.00 5.83 24.95
C VAL A 412 12.37 4.47 25.15
N VAL A 413 12.65 3.53 24.25
CA VAL A 413 12.10 2.17 24.26
C VAL A 413 13.26 1.17 24.11
N CYS A 414 13.30 0.17 24.99
CA CYS A 414 14.21 -0.96 24.86
C CYS A 414 13.44 -2.20 24.42
N ARG A 415 13.87 -2.86 23.35
CA ARG A 415 13.22 -4.05 22.79
C ARG A 415 14.24 -5.15 22.48
N ASN A 416 13.77 -6.39 22.54
CA ASN A 416 14.56 -7.53 22.08
C ASN A 416 14.16 -7.83 20.64
N ILE A 417 15.07 -7.64 19.68
CA ILE A 417 14.84 -7.85 18.25
C ILE A 417 15.89 -8.82 17.74
N LYS A 418 15.47 -9.96 17.20
CA LYS A 418 16.36 -11.02 16.68
C LYS A 418 17.46 -11.46 17.68
N GLY A 419 17.14 -11.48 18.96
CA GLY A 419 18.08 -11.86 20.03
C GLY A 419 19.01 -10.73 20.49
N LYS A 420 18.99 -9.58 19.85
CA LYS A 420 19.75 -8.39 20.21
C LYS A 420 18.91 -7.45 21.10
N LYS A 421 19.55 -6.80 22.05
CA LYS A 421 18.92 -5.78 22.90
C LYS A 421 19.03 -4.42 22.22
N ILE A 422 17.93 -3.93 21.69
CA ILE A 422 17.87 -2.73 20.87
C ILE A 422 17.28 -1.58 21.66
N LEU A 423 17.99 -0.46 21.71
CA LEU A 423 17.56 0.79 22.28
C LEU A 423 17.08 1.71 21.15
N VAL A 424 15.83 2.12 21.20
CA VAL A 424 15.24 3.08 20.25
C VAL A 424 14.92 4.36 21.02
N LYS A 425 15.44 5.49 20.54
CA LYS A 425 15.12 6.81 21.09
C LYS A 425 14.44 7.64 20.03
N TYR A 426 13.37 8.29 20.39
CA TYR A 426 12.71 9.33 19.60
C TYR A 426 12.92 10.64 20.32
N LEU A 427 13.48 11.63 19.64
CA LEU A 427 13.89 12.92 20.18
C LEU A 427 13.24 14.01 19.35
N ALA A 428 12.54 14.94 20.01
CA ALA A 428 12.02 16.13 19.33
C ALA A 428 13.18 17.09 19.05
N VAL A 429 13.21 17.59 17.81
CA VAL A 429 14.24 18.55 17.36
C VAL A 429 13.59 19.92 17.23
N TYR A 430 14.17 20.93 17.87
CA TYR A 430 13.69 22.30 17.87
C TYR A 430 14.78 23.25 17.35
N GLU A 431 14.38 24.30 16.66
CA GLU A 431 15.19 25.44 16.26
C GLU A 431 14.46 26.70 16.74
N ASP A 432 15.15 27.56 17.48
CA ASP A 432 14.56 28.78 18.09
C ASP A 432 13.24 28.54 18.85
N GLY A 433 13.13 27.35 19.44
CA GLY A 433 11.94 26.93 20.16
C GLY A 433 10.81 26.40 19.30
N GLU A 434 10.94 26.41 17.98
CA GLU A 434 9.96 25.82 17.05
C GLU A 434 10.33 24.37 16.71
N TYR A 435 9.31 23.50 16.67
CA TYR A 435 9.51 22.10 16.29
C TYR A 435 9.83 22.00 14.79
N ILE A 436 11.02 21.46 14.49
CA ILE A 436 11.46 21.23 13.10
C ILE A 436 11.44 19.76 12.69
N GLY A 437 11.29 18.84 13.65
CA GLY A 437 11.22 17.42 13.32
C GLY A 437 11.49 16.49 14.49
N THR A 438 11.51 15.20 14.19
CA THR A 438 11.87 14.12 15.13
C THR A 438 13.10 13.37 14.62
N LEU A 439 14.07 13.16 15.51
CA LEU A 439 15.20 12.26 15.29
C LEU A 439 14.91 10.91 15.96
N GLU A 440 14.90 9.84 15.20
CA GLU A 440 14.93 8.46 15.71
C GLU A 440 16.38 7.99 15.73
N THR A 441 16.85 7.41 16.83
CA THR A 441 18.11 6.67 16.91
C THR A 441 17.84 5.22 17.30
N VAL A 442 18.53 4.27 16.66
CA VAL A 442 18.42 2.84 16.93
C VAL A 442 19.82 2.27 17.19
N GLU A 443 20.02 1.69 18.35
CA GLU A 443 21.32 1.23 18.83
C GLU A 443 21.24 -0.24 19.29
N ASP A 444 22.21 -1.06 18.92
CA ASP A 444 22.38 -2.41 19.51
C ASP A 444 23.19 -2.30 20.80
N ILE A 445 22.52 -2.46 21.93
CA ILE A 445 23.12 -2.38 23.25
C ILE A 445 23.33 -3.77 23.88
N SER A 446 23.44 -4.82 23.07
CA SER A 446 23.63 -6.20 23.56
C SER A 446 24.96 -6.41 24.25
N GLN A 447 25.94 -5.55 23.99
CA GLN A 447 27.29 -5.62 24.59
C GLN A 447 27.41 -4.83 25.90
N TYR A 448 26.37 -4.10 26.26
CA TYR A 448 26.27 -3.31 27.50
C TYR A 448 25.21 -3.95 28.41
#